data_c35bd810f9d6979709bbd1ad177d3ec5
#
_entry.id   c35bd810f9d6979709bbd1ad177d3ec5
#
_cell.length_a   1.000
_cell.length_b   1.000
_cell.length_c   1.000
_cell.angle_alpha   90.00
_cell.angle_beta   90.00
_cell.angle_gamma   90.00
#
_symmetry.space_group_name_H-M   'P 1'
#
loop_
_entity.id
_entity.type
_entity.pdbx_description
1 polymer ?
#
loop_
_entity_poly.entity_id
_entity_poly.type
_entity_poly.pdbx_seq_one_letter_code
_entity_poly.pdbx_strand_id
1 'polypeptide(L)'
;MTLTVPCLFGLESLVADEMRRLDLKNVQAENGRVHCEGTLADIARLNINLRCGARVLMELGSFPARDFEALFQGVYALPWEDYIPRDGEFPVKGYSLNSQLHSVPACQSIVKKASAKRLGEKYGVETLPESGSRYQIQFSIIKDVATLYLDTSGEGLYKRGYRAQNMGAPLRETLAAALVTLSRYRGKDPFCDPFCGSGTIPIEAALIAKNRAPGLDRSFAAQRWKNMDSKLWLEAGDEAMDKEFHGHYDIWGGDIDPAAVELARHNAELAGVEDCIRFEVADAGKFHRDSEYGQLVTNPPYGERLLEKKEAEDLYRMFGAALRDLPPKWRVLVLSSHTEFERCFGRPADKKRKLYNGMIKCDAFMYGR
;
A
#
# COMPACT_ATOMS: atom_id res chain seq x y z
N MET A 1 -7.15 0.32 -22.15
CA MET A 1 -6.42 -0.87 -21.61
C MET A 1 -6.91 -1.17 -20.22
N THR A 2 -6.77 -2.42 -19.78
CA THR A 2 -7.09 -2.79 -18.40
C THR A 2 -5.89 -2.53 -17.49
N LEU A 3 -6.12 -1.80 -16.39
CA LEU A 3 -5.15 -1.59 -15.33
C LEU A 3 -5.60 -2.35 -14.08
N THR A 4 -4.67 -2.99 -13.41
CA THR A 4 -4.93 -3.80 -12.22
C THR A 4 -4.08 -3.30 -11.07
N VAL A 5 -4.71 -3.06 -9.93
CA VAL A 5 -4.06 -2.61 -8.70
C VAL A 5 -4.22 -3.69 -7.63
N PRO A 6 -3.18 -4.49 -7.37
CA PRO A 6 -3.18 -5.39 -6.23
C PRO A 6 -3.20 -4.61 -4.92
N CYS A 7 -3.82 -5.16 -3.89
CA CYS A 7 -3.84 -4.61 -2.55
C CYS A 7 -3.91 -5.71 -1.49
N LEU A 8 -3.69 -5.34 -0.25
CA LEU A 8 -3.93 -6.25 0.88
C LEU A 8 -5.42 -6.60 0.96
N PHE A 9 -5.72 -7.85 1.33
CA PHE A 9 -7.09 -8.29 1.59
C PHE A 9 -7.77 -7.37 2.60
N GLY A 10 -9.00 -6.96 2.29
CA GLY A 10 -9.80 -6.03 3.07
C GLY A 10 -9.61 -4.56 2.67
N LEU A 11 -8.70 -4.21 1.78
CA LEU A 11 -8.49 -2.84 1.29
C LEU A 11 -9.11 -2.58 -0.09
N GLU A 12 -9.70 -3.56 -0.73
CA GLU A 12 -10.19 -3.49 -2.11
C GLU A 12 -11.19 -2.33 -2.31
N SER A 13 -12.10 -2.13 -1.36
CA SER A 13 -13.07 -1.03 -1.44
C SER A 13 -12.41 0.34 -1.33
N LEU A 14 -11.37 0.48 -0.52
CA LEU A 14 -10.63 1.74 -0.37
C LEU A 14 -9.88 2.08 -1.66
N VAL A 15 -9.21 1.10 -2.24
CA VAL A 15 -8.50 1.27 -3.53
C VAL A 15 -9.49 1.60 -4.64
N ALA A 16 -10.63 0.91 -4.70
CA ALA A 16 -11.68 1.21 -5.69
C ALA A 16 -12.20 2.65 -5.55
N ASP A 17 -12.39 3.12 -4.32
CA ASP A 17 -12.83 4.49 -4.06
C ASP A 17 -11.75 5.53 -4.45
N GLU A 18 -10.47 5.23 -4.23
CA GLU A 18 -9.37 6.07 -4.70
C GLU A 18 -9.38 6.17 -6.25
N MET A 19 -9.54 5.04 -6.94
CA MET A 19 -9.58 5.00 -8.40
C MET A 19 -10.79 5.76 -8.96
N ARG A 20 -11.97 5.66 -8.33
CA ARG A 20 -13.16 6.43 -8.73
C ARG A 20 -12.98 7.93 -8.54
N ARG A 21 -12.29 8.35 -7.46
CA ARG A 21 -11.96 9.78 -7.23
C ARG A 21 -10.97 10.35 -8.24
N LEU A 22 -10.22 9.49 -8.92
CA LEU A 22 -9.36 9.82 -10.04
C LEU A 22 -10.09 9.74 -11.40
N ASP A 23 -11.41 9.57 -11.39
CA ASP A 23 -12.27 9.47 -12.57
C ASP A 23 -11.96 8.26 -13.47
N LEU A 24 -11.36 7.20 -12.92
CA LEU A 24 -11.15 5.95 -13.64
C LEU A 24 -12.48 5.27 -13.93
N LYS A 25 -12.60 4.67 -15.12
CA LYS A 25 -13.81 4.02 -15.58
C LYS A 25 -13.82 2.52 -15.33
N ASN A 26 -15.01 1.95 -15.18
CA ASN A 26 -15.22 0.51 -15.02
C ASN A 26 -14.41 -0.08 -13.85
N VAL A 27 -14.39 0.63 -12.72
CA VAL A 27 -13.69 0.22 -11.51
C VAL A 27 -14.42 -0.95 -10.87
N GLN A 28 -13.75 -2.11 -10.79
CA GLN A 28 -14.29 -3.36 -10.23
C GLN A 28 -13.32 -3.93 -9.19
N ALA A 29 -13.83 -4.15 -7.99
CA ALA A 29 -13.08 -4.78 -6.90
C ALA A 29 -13.27 -6.31 -6.92
N GLU A 30 -12.16 -7.02 -6.79
CA GLU A 30 -12.11 -8.47 -6.57
C GLU A 30 -11.28 -8.76 -5.32
N ASN A 31 -11.18 -10.02 -4.92
CA ASN A 31 -10.33 -10.40 -3.80
C ASN A 31 -8.86 -10.08 -4.07
N GLY A 32 -8.29 -9.16 -3.29
CA GLY A 32 -6.89 -8.78 -3.33
C GLY A 32 -6.49 -7.86 -4.49
N ARG A 33 -7.43 -7.35 -5.29
CA ARG A 33 -7.13 -6.47 -6.41
C ARG A 33 -8.33 -5.66 -6.89
N VAL A 34 -8.05 -4.59 -7.62
CA VAL A 34 -9.05 -3.74 -8.25
C VAL A 34 -8.66 -3.51 -9.71
N HIS A 35 -9.59 -3.65 -10.62
CA HIS A 35 -9.43 -3.41 -12.06
C HIS A 35 -10.12 -2.14 -12.49
N CYS A 36 -9.60 -1.50 -13.52
CA CYS A 36 -10.28 -0.41 -14.22
C CYS A 36 -9.87 -0.37 -15.69
N GLU A 37 -10.58 0.43 -16.47
CA GLU A 37 -10.13 0.87 -17.77
C GLU A 37 -9.35 2.18 -17.62
N GLY A 38 -8.21 2.27 -18.29
CA GLY A 38 -7.35 3.43 -18.22
C GLY A 38 -6.49 3.62 -19.47
N THR A 39 -5.77 4.72 -19.47
CA THR A 39 -4.83 5.16 -20.52
C THR A 39 -3.39 5.14 -19.99
N LEU A 40 -2.41 5.46 -20.83
CA LEU A 40 -1.03 5.66 -20.39
C LEU A 40 -0.91 6.82 -19.37
N ALA A 41 -1.70 7.87 -19.54
CA ALA A 41 -1.78 8.98 -18.57
C ALA A 41 -2.29 8.50 -17.20
N ASP A 42 -3.25 7.58 -17.18
CA ASP A 42 -3.81 7.03 -15.95
C ASP A 42 -2.81 6.13 -15.21
N ILE A 43 -1.87 5.50 -15.92
CA ILE A 43 -0.74 4.79 -15.27
C ILE A 43 0.06 5.75 -14.39
N ALA A 44 0.41 6.92 -14.91
CA ALA A 44 1.13 7.95 -14.15
C ALA A 44 0.29 8.46 -12.97
N ARG A 45 -0.98 8.81 -13.23
CA ARG A 45 -1.90 9.33 -12.22
C ARG A 45 -2.13 8.34 -11.07
N LEU A 46 -2.33 7.06 -11.38
CA LEU A 46 -2.49 6.01 -10.37
C LEU A 46 -1.23 5.80 -9.54
N ASN A 47 -0.06 5.68 -10.16
CA ASN A 47 1.20 5.51 -9.44
C ASN A 47 1.49 6.67 -8.47
N ILE A 48 1.21 7.90 -8.87
CA ILE A 48 1.46 9.09 -8.05
C ILE A 48 0.44 9.20 -6.91
N ASN A 49 -0.84 8.90 -7.16
CA ASN A 49 -1.92 9.25 -6.24
C ASN A 49 -2.39 8.11 -5.31
N LEU A 50 -2.20 6.83 -5.68
CA LEU A 50 -2.70 5.72 -4.87
C LEU A 50 -2.03 5.65 -3.50
N ARG A 51 -2.85 5.58 -2.44
CA ARG A 51 -2.42 5.48 -1.05
C ARG A 51 -2.44 4.05 -0.53
N CYS A 52 -3.47 3.29 -0.89
CA CYS A 52 -3.73 1.94 -0.36
C CYS A 52 -3.38 0.82 -1.35
N GLY A 53 -3.16 1.11 -2.62
CA GLY A 53 -2.75 0.16 -3.64
C GLY A 53 -1.28 -0.25 -3.50
N ALA A 54 -0.97 -1.50 -3.86
CA ALA A 54 0.39 -2.02 -3.77
C ALA A 54 1.25 -1.69 -4.99
N ARG A 55 0.65 -1.75 -6.18
CA ARG A 55 1.29 -1.53 -7.50
C ARG A 55 0.25 -1.14 -8.53
N VAL A 56 0.71 -0.66 -9.67
CA VAL A 56 -0.12 -0.46 -10.87
C VAL A 56 0.39 -1.40 -11.95
N LEU A 57 -0.41 -2.38 -12.32
CA LEU A 57 -0.10 -3.37 -13.34
C LEU A 57 -0.88 -3.07 -14.62
N MET A 58 -0.20 -3.14 -15.77
CA MET A 58 -0.82 -3.07 -17.08
C MET A 58 -1.09 -4.49 -17.58
N GLU A 59 -2.34 -4.86 -17.79
CA GLU A 59 -2.74 -6.16 -18.28
C GLU A 59 -2.46 -6.31 -19.77
N LEU A 60 -1.79 -7.40 -20.16
CA LEU A 60 -1.50 -7.70 -21.56
C LEU A 60 -2.46 -8.72 -22.14
N GLY A 61 -2.92 -9.66 -21.34
CA GLY A 61 -3.87 -10.68 -21.77
C GLY A 61 -4.14 -11.73 -20.71
N SER A 62 -5.22 -12.47 -20.91
CA SER A 62 -5.69 -13.52 -20.02
C SER A 62 -6.16 -14.71 -20.84
N PHE A 63 -5.82 -15.93 -20.42
CA PHE A 63 -6.15 -17.17 -21.13
C PHE A 63 -6.18 -18.37 -20.19
N PRO A 64 -6.91 -19.45 -20.52
CA PRO A 64 -6.87 -20.68 -19.75
C PRO A 64 -5.48 -21.34 -19.81
N ALA A 65 -4.97 -21.81 -18.66
CA ALA A 65 -3.68 -22.47 -18.54
C ALA A 65 -3.75 -23.58 -17.48
N ARG A 66 -4.06 -24.79 -17.90
CA ARG A 66 -4.13 -25.98 -17.04
C ARG A 66 -2.86 -26.79 -17.02
N ASP A 67 -2.01 -26.61 -18.01
CA ASP A 67 -0.72 -27.27 -18.14
C ASP A 67 0.35 -26.30 -18.64
N PHE A 68 1.60 -26.73 -18.63
CA PHE A 68 2.73 -25.89 -19.04
C PHE A 68 2.73 -25.54 -20.53
N GLU A 69 2.19 -26.42 -21.38
CA GLU A 69 2.11 -26.14 -22.83
C GLU A 69 1.08 -25.02 -23.09
N ALA A 70 -0.10 -25.07 -22.46
CA ALA A 70 -1.09 -24.02 -22.57
C ALA A 70 -0.56 -22.68 -22.03
N LEU A 71 0.18 -22.71 -20.92
CA LEU A 71 0.82 -21.51 -20.37
C LEU A 71 1.85 -20.95 -21.36
N PHE A 72 2.72 -21.79 -21.90
CA PHE A 72 3.75 -21.39 -22.88
C PHE A 72 3.11 -20.75 -24.12
N GLN A 73 2.16 -21.42 -24.75
CA GLN A 73 1.52 -20.94 -25.99
C GLN A 73 0.75 -19.64 -25.75
N GLY A 74 0.03 -19.53 -24.65
CA GLY A 74 -0.69 -18.30 -24.29
C GLY A 74 0.24 -17.11 -24.07
N VAL A 75 1.36 -17.30 -23.39
CA VAL A 75 2.38 -16.25 -23.18
C VAL A 75 3.07 -15.89 -24.49
N TYR A 76 3.45 -16.89 -25.28
CA TYR A 76 4.10 -16.68 -26.58
C TYR A 76 3.23 -15.88 -27.57
N ALA A 77 1.91 -16.08 -27.52
CA ALA A 77 0.96 -15.38 -28.39
C ALA A 77 0.81 -13.88 -28.09
N LEU A 78 1.21 -13.42 -26.90
CA LEU A 78 1.11 -12.01 -26.53
C LEU A 78 2.14 -11.13 -27.28
N PRO A 79 1.79 -9.89 -27.63
CA PRO A 79 2.63 -9.01 -28.42
C PRO A 79 3.68 -8.30 -27.56
N TRP A 80 4.62 -9.04 -26.99
CA TRP A 80 5.67 -8.51 -26.09
C TRP A 80 6.52 -7.42 -26.73
N GLU A 81 6.76 -7.52 -28.05
CA GLU A 81 7.51 -6.57 -28.84
C GLU A 81 6.90 -5.17 -28.91
N ASP A 82 5.60 -5.04 -28.69
CA ASP A 82 4.93 -3.74 -28.63
C ASP A 82 5.29 -2.96 -27.35
N TYR A 83 5.78 -3.64 -26.33
CA TYR A 83 6.08 -3.06 -25.03
C TYR A 83 7.56 -3.11 -24.68
N ILE A 84 8.22 -4.26 -24.89
CA ILE A 84 9.59 -4.52 -24.47
C ILE A 84 10.54 -4.34 -25.66
N PRO A 85 11.43 -3.33 -25.62
CA PRO A 85 12.41 -3.13 -26.67
C PRO A 85 13.48 -4.23 -26.65
N ARG A 86 14.28 -4.32 -27.72
CA ARG A 86 15.31 -5.34 -27.90
C ARG A 86 16.29 -5.45 -26.73
N ASP A 87 16.60 -4.35 -26.08
CA ASP A 87 17.54 -4.25 -24.95
C ASP A 87 16.85 -4.27 -23.59
N GLY A 88 15.51 -4.34 -23.55
CA GLY A 88 14.76 -4.33 -22.29
C GLY A 88 15.06 -5.52 -21.39
N GLU A 89 15.22 -5.27 -20.09
CA GLU A 89 15.31 -6.30 -19.05
C GLU A 89 13.90 -6.73 -18.68
N PHE A 90 13.59 -8.03 -18.73
CA PHE A 90 12.23 -8.53 -18.44
C PHE A 90 12.24 -9.70 -17.46
N PRO A 91 12.53 -9.45 -16.18
CA PRO A 91 12.41 -10.45 -15.13
C PRO A 91 10.92 -10.85 -14.93
N VAL A 92 10.69 -12.08 -14.48
CA VAL A 92 9.36 -12.63 -14.28
C VAL A 92 9.11 -12.92 -12.82
N LYS A 93 7.98 -12.45 -12.29
CA LYS A 93 7.43 -12.79 -10.98
C LYS A 93 5.97 -13.14 -11.12
N GLY A 94 5.43 -13.88 -10.16
CA GLY A 94 4.02 -14.18 -10.16
C GLY A 94 3.61 -15.13 -9.05
N TYR A 95 2.36 -15.56 -9.11
CA TYR A 95 1.79 -16.49 -8.16
C TYR A 95 0.70 -17.35 -8.82
N SER A 96 0.38 -18.46 -8.16
CA SER A 96 -0.71 -19.35 -8.56
C SER A 96 -1.57 -19.69 -7.36
N LEU A 97 -2.88 -19.62 -7.53
CA LEU A 97 -3.88 -19.93 -6.51
C LEU A 97 -4.97 -20.84 -7.10
N ASN A 98 -5.32 -21.89 -6.37
CA ASN A 98 -6.43 -22.78 -6.72
C ASN A 98 -6.37 -23.28 -8.18
N SER A 99 -5.18 -23.64 -8.65
CA SER A 99 -4.90 -24.00 -10.04
C SER A 99 -4.09 -25.29 -10.12
N GLN A 100 -4.18 -26.00 -11.25
CA GLN A 100 -3.39 -27.20 -11.51
C GLN A 100 -1.90 -26.87 -11.58
N LEU A 101 -1.53 -25.75 -12.19
CA LEU A 101 -0.17 -25.23 -12.19
C LEU A 101 0.12 -24.53 -10.86
N HIS A 102 0.68 -25.27 -9.89
CA HIS A 102 0.95 -24.79 -8.54
C HIS A 102 2.44 -24.48 -8.26
N SER A 103 3.35 -24.97 -9.10
CA SER A 103 4.78 -24.66 -8.95
C SER A 103 5.10 -23.27 -9.52
N VAL A 104 5.18 -22.27 -8.66
CA VAL A 104 5.50 -20.89 -9.07
C VAL A 104 6.86 -20.79 -9.77
N PRO A 105 7.97 -21.42 -9.29
CA PRO A 105 9.25 -21.39 -10.01
C PRO A 105 9.17 -21.99 -11.41
N ALA A 106 8.43 -23.08 -11.59
CA ALA A 106 8.24 -23.70 -12.90
C ALA A 106 7.44 -22.77 -13.84
N CYS A 107 6.36 -22.17 -13.35
CA CYS A 107 5.59 -21.20 -14.13
C CYS A 107 6.43 -19.98 -14.51
N GLN A 108 7.25 -19.44 -13.59
CA GLN A 108 8.19 -18.35 -13.90
C GLN A 108 9.14 -18.70 -15.05
N SER A 109 9.73 -19.90 -15.02
CA SER A 109 10.61 -20.39 -16.07
C SER A 109 9.90 -20.49 -17.42
N ILE A 110 8.67 -21.03 -17.45
CA ILE A 110 7.86 -21.15 -18.67
C ILE A 110 7.51 -19.76 -19.23
N VAL A 111 7.05 -18.85 -18.38
CA VAL A 111 6.71 -17.47 -18.79
C VAL A 111 7.94 -16.76 -19.36
N LYS A 112 9.10 -16.85 -18.70
CA LYS A 112 10.36 -16.28 -19.19
C LYS A 112 10.77 -16.86 -20.52
N LYS A 113 10.71 -18.20 -20.66
CA LYS A 113 11.09 -18.89 -21.90
C LYS A 113 10.20 -18.51 -23.08
N ALA A 114 8.88 -18.45 -22.86
CA ALA A 114 7.92 -18.12 -23.91
C ALA A 114 8.06 -16.65 -24.38
N SER A 115 8.16 -15.71 -23.45
CA SER A 115 8.38 -14.29 -23.77
C SER A 115 9.72 -14.05 -24.45
N ALA A 116 10.79 -14.68 -23.97
CA ALA A 116 12.12 -14.59 -24.60
C ALA A 116 12.12 -15.17 -26.02
N LYS A 117 11.46 -16.30 -26.26
CA LYS A 117 11.34 -16.87 -27.62
C LYS A 117 10.60 -15.92 -28.55
N ARG A 118 9.47 -15.36 -28.13
CA ARG A 118 8.71 -14.38 -28.92
C ARG A 118 9.54 -13.16 -29.27
N LEU A 119 10.19 -12.55 -28.28
CA LEU A 119 11.03 -11.36 -28.49
C LEU A 119 12.25 -11.67 -29.37
N GLY A 120 12.91 -12.81 -29.14
CA GLY A 120 14.05 -13.25 -29.96
C GLY A 120 13.70 -13.40 -31.42
N GLU A 121 12.58 -14.04 -31.74
CA GLU A 121 12.10 -14.20 -33.11
C GLU A 121 11.72 -12.85 -33.74
N LYS A 122 11.08 -11.96 -33.01
CA LYS A 122 10.71 -10.63 -33.51
C LYS A 122 11.89 -9.72 -33.74
N TYR A 123 12.92 -9.80 -32.91
CA TYR A 123 14.15 -8.99 -33.06
C TYR A 123 15.26 -9.68 -33.83
N GLY A 124 15.07 -10.92 -34.26
CA GLY A 124 16.06 -11.68 -35.05
C GLY A 124 17.33 -11.97 -34.26
N VAL A 125 17.25 -12.31 -33.00
CA VAL A 125 18.39 -12.59 -32.11
C VAL A 125 18.14 -13.87 -31.30
N GLU A 126 19.17 -14.64 -31.06
CA GLU A 126 19.10 -15.84 -30.22
C GLU A 126 19.11 -15.49 -28.75
N THR A 127 19.83 -14.46 -28.36
CA THR A 127 19.94 -13.99 -26.95
C THR A 127 19.64 -12.51 -26.89
N LEU A 128 18.73 -12.16 -25.99
CA LEU A 128 18.38 -10.76 -25.71
C LEU A 128 19.40 -10.17 -24.73
N PRO A 129 19.94 -8.97 -24.95
CA PRO A 129 21.01 -8.41 -24.12
C PRO A 129 20.54 -8.01 -22.70
N GLU A 130 19.26 -7.71 -22.51
CA GLU A 130 18.69 -7.30 -21.21
C GLU A 130 19.52 -6.23 -20.46
N SER A 131 20.04 -5.25 -21.19
CA SER A 131 20.94 -4.20 -20.69
C SER A 131 20.27 -2.84 -20.52
N GLY A 132 19.01 -2.74 -20.91
CA GLY A 132 18.23 -1.50 -20.88
C GLY A 132 17.31 -1.38 -19.67
N SER A 133 16.23 -0.62 -19.83
CA SER A 133 15.24 -0.41 -18.79
C SER A 133 14.50 -1.69 -18.42
N ARG A 134 14.00 -1.72 -17.18
CA ARG A 134 13.30 -2.88 -16.62
C ARG A 134 11.82 -2.86 -16.98
N TYR A 135 11.36 -3.96 -17.56
CA TYR A 135 9.97 -4.28 -17.89
C TYR A 135 9.57 -5.55 -17.14
N GLN A 136 9.32 -5.46 -15.86
CA GLN A 136 9.01 -6.65 -15.06
C GLN A 136 7.69 -7.26 -15.48
N ILE A 137 7.75 -8.50 -15.96
CA ILE A 137 6.58 -9.31 -16.25
C ILE A 137 6.03 -9.87 -14.93
N GLN A 138 4.72 -9.71 -14.72
CA GLN A 138 4.02 -10.38 -13.65
C GLN A 138 2.95 -11.30 -14.21
N PHE A 139 2.73 -12.45 -13.57
CA PHE A 139 1.64 -13.35 -13.88
C PHE A 139 0.85 -13.69 -12.63
N SER A 140 -0.44 -13.94 -12.82
CA SER A 140 -1.29 -14.62 -11.86
C SER A 140 -1.96 -15.80 -12.55
N ILE A 141 -2.00 -16.96 -11.89
CA ILE A 141 -2.80 -18.10 -12.33
C ILE A 141 -3.82 -18.34 -11.23
N ILE A 142 -5.10 -18.10 -11.52
CA ILE A 142 -6.18 -18.21 -10.57
C ILE A 142 -7.28 -19.06 -11.20
N LYS A 143 -7.63 -20.17 -10.56
CA LYS A 143 -8.65 -21.11 -11.07
C LYS A 143 -8.38 -21.51 -12.53
N ASP A 144 -7.13 -21.86 -12.82
CA ASP A 144 -6.63 -22.27 -14.13
C ASP A 144 -6.67 -21.19 -15.22
N VAL A 145 -6.81 -19.94 -14.86
CA VAL A 145 -6.72 -18.80 -15.78
C VAL A 145 -5.45 -18.00 -15.50
N ALA A 146 -4.58 -17.93 -16.49
CA ALA A 146 -3.37 -17.12 -16.45
C ALA A 146 -3.65 -15.70 -16.95
N THR A 147 -3.16 -14.71 -16.23
CA THR A 147 -3.19 -13.31 -16.65
C THR A 147 -1.79 -12.76 -16.59
N LEU A 148 -1.34 -12.08 -17.65
CA LEU A 148 -0.02 -11.50 -17.80
C LEU A 148 -0.08 -9.99 -17.72
N TYR A 149 0.88 -9.42 -16.98
CA TYR A 149 0.97 -7.99 -16.73
C TYR A 149 2.40 -7.48 -16.93
N LEU A 150 2.54 -6.18 -17.18
CA LEU A 150 3.76 -5.44 -16.94
C LEU A 150 3.61 -4.56 -15.69
N ASP A 151 4.59 -4.61 -14.80
CA ASP A 151 4.65 -3.81 -13.58
C ASP A 151 5.14 -2.40 -13.91
N THR A 152 4.23 -1.42 -13.82
CA THR A 152 4.55 -0.02 -14.10
C THR A 152 5.22 0.70 -12.93
N SER A 153 5.07 0.18 -11.72
CA SER A 153 5.50 0.82 -10.47
C SER A 153 6.99 0.59 -10.17
N GLY A 154 7.50 -0.62 -10.38
CA GLY A 154 8.83 -1.06 -9.96
C GLY A 154 8.85 -1.41 -8.47
N GLU A 155 9.40 -0.56 -7.62
CA GLU A 155 9.27 -0.70 -6.17
C GLU A 155 7.80 -0.57 -5.73
N GLY A 156 7.40 -1.33 -4.70
CA GLY A 156 6.03 -1.26 -4.18
C GLY A 156 5.63 0.16 -3.76
N LEU A 157 4.36 0.52 -3.95
CA LEU A 157 3.88 1.88 -3.66
C LEU A 157 3.98 2.25 -2.18
N TYR A 158 4.04 1.28 -1.25
CA TYR A 158 4.30 1.55 0.15
C TYR A 158 5.65 2.27 0.38
N LYS A 159 6.64 2.06 -0.48
CA LYS A 159 7.91 2.79 -0.41
C LYS A 159 7.73 4.20 -0.95
N ARG A 160 7.24 5.11 -0.11
CA ARG A 160 7.01 6.53 -0.43
C ARG A 160 8.31 7.31 -0.64
N GLY A 161 9.40 6.86 -0.01
CA GLY A 161 10.70 7.53 -0.02
C GLY A 161 11.06 8.26 1.28
N TYR A 162 10.11 8.47 2.19
CA TYR A 162 10.39 9.21 3.43
C TYR A 162 10.99 8.38 4.57
N ARG A 163 11.07 7.07 4.43
CA ARG A 163 11.61 6.21 5.48
C ARG A 163 13.13 6.13 5.38
N ALA A 164 13.84 6.69 6.34
CA ALA A 164 15.29 6.85 6.32
C ALA A 164 16.06 5.53 6.49
N GLN A 165 15.67 4.61 7.36
CA GLN A 165 16.30 3.30 7.57
C GLN A 165 15.38 2.31 8.30
N ASN A 166 15.73 1.00 8.21
CA ASN A 166 14.98 -0.08 8.83
C ASN A 166 15.19 -0.14 10.35
N MET A 167 14.21 0.23 11.10
CA MET A 167 14.07 -0.12 12.52
C MET A 167 12.98 -1.18 12.66
N GLY A 168 13.36 -2.45 12.64
CA GLY A 168 12.39 -3.55 12.74
C GLY A 168 11.50 -3.75 11.50
N ALA A 169 10.34 -4.36 11.67
CA ALA A 169 9.30 -4.52 10.64
C ALA A 169 8.14 -3.53 10.88
N PRO A 170 8.27 -2.27 10.48
CA PRO A 170 7.26 -1.25 10.74
C PRO A 170 6.01 -1.49 9.90
N LEU A 171 4.89 -0.90 10.34
CA LEU A 171 3.64 -0.86 9.58
C LEU A 171 3.90 -0.30 8.18
N ARG A 172 3.43 -0.99 7.13
CA ARG A 172 3.56 -0.48 5.76
C ARG A 172 2.72 0.80 5.59
N GLU A 173 3.24 1.74 4.84
CA GLU A 173 2.62 3.03 4.58
C GLU A 173 1.24 2.89 3.93
N THR A 174 1.05 1.91 3.05
CA THR A 174 -0.26 1.62 2.43
C THR A 174 -1.30 1.17 3.45
N LEU A 175 -0.90 0.37 4.44
CA LEU A 175 -1.78 -0.05 5.52
C LEU A 175 -2.06 1.10 6.48
N ALA A 176 -1.05 1.90 6.83
CA ALA A 176 -1.24 3.10 7.64
C ALA A 176 -2.23 4.08 7.00
N ALA A 177 -2.06 4.38 5.70
CA ALA A 177 -3.00 5.20 4.93
C ALA A 177 -4.43 4.62 4.95
N ALA A 178 -4.56 3.29 4.85
CA ALA A 178 -5.85 2.61 4.95
C ALA A 178 -6.50 2.79 6.32
N LEU A 179 -5.74 2.67 7.41
CA LEU A 179 -6.26 2.88 8.77
C LEU A 179 -6.76 4.31 8.97
N VAL A 180 -5.98 5.30 8.51
CA VAL A 180 -6.37 6.72 8.53
C VAL A 180 -7.65 6.94 7.72
N THR A 181 -7.74 6.36 6.52
CA THR A 181 -8.93 6.47 5.67
C THR A 181 -10.15 5.82 6.32
N LEU A 182 -9.99 4.65 6.97
CA LEU A 182 -11.06 3.94 7.70
C LEU A 182 -11.56 4.73 8.90
N SER A 183 -10.69 5.52 9.56
CA SER A 183 -11.10 6.43 10.64
C SER A 183 -11.94 7.61 10.14
N ARG A 184 -11.98 7.83 8.82
CA ARG A 184 -12.62 8.97 8.15
C ARG A 184 -11.94 10.32 8.43
N TYR A 185 -10.69 10.31 8.81
CA TYR A 185 -9.90 11.53 8.98
C TYR A 185 -9.76 12.29 7.66
N ARG A 186 -9.88 13.61 7.70
CA ARG A 186 -9.80 14.52 6.54
C ARG A 186 -9.11 15.86 6.87
N GLY A 187 -8.32 15.90 7.92
CA GLY A 187 -7.57 17.11 8.30
C GLY A 187 -8.35 18.19 9.04
N LYS A 188 -9.63 17.96 9.39
CA LYS A 188 -10.46 18.96 10.09
C LYS A 188 -10.41 18.81 11.61
N ASP A 189 -10.29 17.58 12.08
CA ASP A 189 -10.32 17.25 13.50
C ASP A 189 -8.90 17.04 14.03
N PRO A 190 -8.64 17.19 15.34
CA PRO A 190 -7.42 16.69 15.94
C PRO A 190 -7.19 15.21 15.66
N PHE A 191 -5.95 14.83 15.34
CA PHE A 191 -5.56 13.46 15.06
C PHE A 191 -4.43 13.02 15.99
N CYS A 192 -4.53 11.83 16.58
CA CYS A 192 -3.53 11.34 17.53
C CYS A 192 -3.12 9.90 17.23
N ASP A 193 -1.83 9.62 17.41
CA ASP A 193 -1.27 8.26 17.48
C ASP A 193 -0.36 8.13 18.71
N PRO A 194 -0.84 7.54 19.81
CA PRO A 194 -0.06 7.42 21.05
C PRO A 194 0.99 6.28 21.04
N PHE A 195 1.09 5.51 19.98
CA PHE A 195 2.12 4.50 19.74
C PHE A 195 2.77 4.71 18.37
N CYS A 196 3.22 5.93 18.10
CA CYS A 196 3.57 6.35 16.74
C CYS A 196 4.81 5.66 16.15
N GLY A 197 5.68 5.08 16.99
CA GLY A 197 6.92 4.47 16.53
C GLY A 197 7.70 5.39 15.61
N SER A 198 8.00 4.95 14.39
CA SER A 198 8.69 5.75 13.37
C SER A 198 7.81 6.82 12.68
N GLY A 199 6.58 7.05 13.16
CA GLY A 199 5.70 8.11 12.70
C GLY A 199 4.86 7.79 11.48
N THR A 200 4.77 6.54 11.04
CA THR A 200 4.10 6.17 9.78
C THR A 200 2.63 6.60 9.74
N ILE A 201 1.84 6.33 10.78
CA ILE A 201 0.41 6.71 10.83
C ILE A 201 0.24 8.24 10.85
N PRO A 202 0.92 9.02 11.71
CA PRO A 202 0.83 10.47 11.68
C PRO A 202 1.27 11.10 10.36
N ILE A 203 2.32 10.56 9.73
CA ILE A 203 2.79 11.04 8.41
C ILE A 203 1.74 10.79 7.33
N GLU A 204 1.18 9.57 7.24
CA GLU A 204 0.10 9.28 6.29
C GLU A 204 -1.15 10.12 6.57
N ALA A 205 -1.46 10.44 7.85
CA ALA A 205 -2.53 11.37 8.21
C ALA A 205 -2.24 12.78 7.67
N ALA A 206 -1.03 13.27 7.80
CA ALA A 206 -0.63 14.58 7.26
C ALA A 206 -0.71 14.63 5.74
N LEU A 207 -0.24 13.59 5.05
CA LEU A 207 -0.36 13.48 3.59
C LEU A 207 -1.83 13.48 3.14
N ILE A 208 -2.72 12.81 3.87
CA ILE A 208 -4.17 12.80 3.59
C ILE A 208 -4.78 14.18 3.89
N ALA A 209 -4.43 14.82 5.00
CA ALA A 209 -4.93 16.14 5.38
C ALA A 209 -4.56 17.21 4.36
N LYS A 210 -3.31 17.22 3.90
CA LYS A 210 -2.81 18.13 2.85
C LYS A 210 -3.30 17.74 1.46
N ASN A 211 -3.91 16.58 1.30
CA ASN A 211 -4.15 15.97 -0.02
C ASN A 211 -2.88 15.86 -0.88
N ARG A 212 -1.72 15.71 -0.23
CA ARG A 212 -0.45 15.49 -0.92
C ARG A 212 -0.37 14.07 -1.45
N ALA A 213 -0.14 13.92 -2.73
CA ALA A 213 -0.03 12.61 -3.36
C ALA A 213 1.22 11.86 -2.88
N PRO A 214 1.11 10.59 -2.49
CA PRO A 214 2.21 9.86 -1.86
C PRO A 214 3.35 9.49 -2.82
N GLY A 215 3.14 9.58 -4.12
CA GLY A 215 4.11 9.22 -5.15
C GLY A 215 4.95 10.37 -5.71
N LEU A 216 4.81 11.59 -5.18
CA LEU A 216 5.50 12.77 -5.74
C LEU A 216 7.02 12.73 -5.56
N ASP A 217 7.51 12.13 -4.49
CA ASP A 217 8.93 12.16 -4.10
C ASP A 217 9.66 10.84 -4.42
N ARG A 218 9.15 10.07 -5.40
CA ARG A 218 9.77 8.81 -5.83
C ARG A 218 9.70 8.63 -7.35
N SER A 219 10.46 7.68 -7.86
CA SER A 219 10.41 7.26 -9.26
C SER A 219 9.64 5.95 -9.44
N PHE A 220 9.23 5.69 -10.69
CA PHE A 220 8.49 4.50 -11.10
C PHE A 220 9.16 3.85 -12.32
N ALA A 221 9.02 2.52 -12.45
CA ALA A 221 9.65 1.78 -13.55
C ALA A 221 9.23 2.29 -14.94
N ALA A 222 7.93 2.53 -15.12
CA ALA A 222 7.39 2.96 -16.41
C ALA A 222 7.86 4.35 -16.87
N GLN A 223 8.39 5.19 -15.98
CA GLN A 223 8.99 6.48 -16.38
C GLN A 223 10.16 6.32 -17.34
N ARG A 224 10.84 5.16 -17.33
CA ARG A 224 12.00 4.86 -18.16
C ARG A 224 11.67 4.03 -19.41
N TRP A 225 10.38 3.73 -19.62
CA TRP A 225 9.98 2.93 -20.78
C TRP A 225 9.96 3.75 -22.05
N LYS A 226 10.43 3.16 -23.15
CA LYS A 226 10.52 3.85 -24.45
C LYS A 226 9.17 4.32 -25.00
N ASN A 227 8.09 3.58 -24.66
CA ASN A 227 6.74 3.87 -25.13
C ASN A 227 5.94 4.78 -24.17
N MET A 228 6.61 5.29 -23.12
CA MET A 228 5.99 6.16 -22.12
C MET A 228 6.51 7.58 -22.30
N ASP A 229 5.64 8.50 -22.70
CA ASP A 229 5.98 9.91 -22.79
C ASP A 229 6.21 10.48 -21.37
N SER A 230 7.39 11.06 -21.15
CA SER A 230 7.73 11.71 -19.87
C SER A 230 6.79 12.86 -19.51
N LYS A 231 6.18 13.49 -20.50
CA LYS A 231 5.20 14.56 -20.32
C LYS A 231 3.98 14.09 -19.52
N LEU A 232 3.54 12.84 -19.69
CA LEU A 232 2.41 12.28 -18.94
C LEU A 232 2.68 12.24 -17.43
N TRP A 233 3.92 11.97 -17.04
CA TRP A 233 4.34 11.95 -15.63
C TRP A 233 4.45 13.37 -15.06
N LEU A 234 4.95 14.32 -15.83
CA LEU A 234 4.99 15.73 -15.42
C LEU A 234 3.57 16.29 -15.23
N GLU A 235 2.69 16.07 -16.17
CA GLU A 235 1.29 16.52 -16.09
C GLU A 235 0.55 15.88 -14.90
N ALA A 236 0.75 14.58 -14.64
CA ALA A 236 0.17 13.91 -13.50
C ALA A 236 0.71 14.43 -12.16
N GLY A 237 2.00 14.76 -12.10
CA GLY A 237 2.63 15.38 -10.93
C GLY A 237 2.09 16.80 -10.68
N ASP A 238 2.01 17.62 -11.71
CA ASP A 238 1.46 18.99 -11.63
C ASP A 238 -0.01 18.95 -11.19
N GLU A 239 -0.84 18.09 -11.78
CA GLU A 239 -2.23 17.87 -11.38
C GLU A 239 -2.34 17.50 -9.89
N ALA A 240 -1.46 16.63 -9.41
CA ALA A 240 -1.45 16.20 -8.01
C ALA A 240 -1.04 17.33 -7.07
N MET A 241 -0.03 18.13 -7.44
CA MET A 241 0.42 19.30 -6.65
C MET A 241 -0.64 20.39 -6.60
N ASP A 242 -1.34 20.66 -7.70
CA ASP A 242 -2.40 21.66 -7.77
C ASP A 242 -3.60 21.33 -6.86
N LYS A 243 -3.76 20.05 -6.48
CA LYS A 243 -4.82 19.58 -5.58
C LYS A 243 -4.42 19.60 -4.11
N GLU A 244 -3.20 19.98 -3.77
CA GLU A 244 -2.77 20.07 -2.37
C GLU A 244 -3.52 21.17 -1.62
N PHE A 245 -3.88 20.87 -0.36
CA PHE A 245 -4.49 21.83 0.54
C PHE A 245 -3.40 22.53 1.39
N HIS A 246 -3.56 23.81 1.56
CA HIS A 246 -2.71 24.63 2.41
C HIS A 246 -3.51 25.06 3.64
N GLY A 247 -3.24 24.45 4.78
CA GLY A 247 -3.95 24.70 6.03
C GLY A 247 -3.10 24.34 7.24
N HIS A 248 -3.66 24.62 8.42
CA HIS A 248 -3.10 24.18 9.69
C HIS A 248 -3.80 22.89 10.11
N TYR A 249 -3.02 21.91 10.54
CA TYR A 249 -3.49 20.61 10.95
C TYR A 249 -3.02 20.30 12.37
N ASP A 250 -3.89 19.77 13.20
CA ASP A 250 -3.55 19.32 14.55
C ASP A 250 -3.34 17.82 14.55
N ILE A 251 -2.11 17.41 14.26
CA ILE A 251 -1.68 16.02 14.25
C ILE A 251 -0.62 15.81 15.32
N TRP A 252 -0.82 14.81 16.16
CA TRP A 252 0.08 14.47 17.23
C TRP A 252 0.48 13.00 17.20
N GLY A 253 1.78 12.73 17.40
CA GLY A 253 2.34 11.41 17.58
C GLY A 253 3.12 11.33 18.89
N GLY A 254 2.81 10.31 19.68
CA GLY A 254 3.53 10.01 20.93
C GLY A 254 4.14 8.62 20.90
N ASP A 255 5.29 8.48 21.52
CA ASP A 255 5.91 7.18 21.81
C ASP A 255 6.71 7.29 23.11
N ILE A 256 6.80 6.19 23.85
CA ILE A 256 7.58 6.17 25.10
C ILE A 256 9.09 6.15 24.83
N ASP A 257 9.50 5.70 23.64
CA ASP A 257 10.89 5.62 23.21
C ASP A 257 11.35 6.94 22.56
N PRO A 258 12.29 7.69 23.18
CA PRO A 258 12.82 8.91 22.60
C PRO A 258 13.45 8.71 21.21
N ALA A 259 14.08 7.55 20.97
CA ALA A 259 14.70 7.23 19.68
C ALA A 259 13.66 7.07 18.58
N ALA A 260 12.52 6.46 18.89
CA ALA A 260 11.38 6.35 17.97
C ALA A 260 10.82 7.74 17.62
N VAL A 261 10.66 8.62 18.60
CA VAL A 261 10.18 10.00 18.41
C VAL A 261 11.12 10.81 17.50
N GLU A 262 12.43 10.69 17.70
CA GLU A 262 13.42 11.37 16.86
C GLU A 262 13.39 10.85 15.42
N LEU A 263 13.29 9.53 15.24
CA LEU A 263 13.13 8.92 13.94
C LEU A 263 11.83 9.38 13.24
N ALA A 264 10.73 9.49 14.01
CA ALA A 264 9.45 9.97 13.49
C ALA A 264 9.54 11.43 12.98
N ARG A 265 10.23 12.30 13.71
CA ARG A 265 10.51 13.69 13.27
C ARG A 265 11.30 13.71 11.96
N HIS A 266 12.37 12.94 11.89
CA HIS A 266 13.20 12.85 10.69
C HIS A 266 12.42 12.30 9.48
N ASN A 267 11.61 11.27 9.67
CA ASN A 267 10.74 10.74 8.60
C ASN A 267 9.69 11.77 8.15
N ALA A 268 9.12 12.56 9.07
CA ALA A 268 8.18 13.63 8.72
C ALA A 268 8.84 14.76 7.92
N GLU A 269 10.07 15.11 8.25
CA GLU A 269 10.90 16.04 7.48
C GLU A 269 11.13 15.54 6.05
N LEU A 270 11.55 14.26 5.90
CA LEU A 270 11.72 13.64 4.59
C LEU A 270 10.42 13.57 3.77
N ALA A 271 9.27 13.45 4.43
CA ALA A 271 7.96 13.47 3.80
C ALA A 271 7.44 14.89 3.49
N GLY A 272 8.13 15.93 3.97
CA GLY A 272 7.72 17.33 3.81
C GLY A 272 6.44 17.68 4.56
N VAL A 273 6.23 17.09 5.75
CA VAL A 273 5.04 17.28 6.58
C VAL A 273 5.35 17.57 8.05
N GLU A 274 6.60 17.90 8.37
CA GLU A 274 7.06 18.19 9.72
C GLU A 274 6.30 19.36 10.37
N ASP A 275 5.85 20.31 9.58
CA ASP A 275 5.06 21.46 10.00
C ASP A 275 3.62 21.10 10.43
N CYS A 276 3.15 19.92 10.06
CA CYS A 276 1.80 19.42 10.34
C CYS A 276 1.72 18.56 11.59
N ILE A 277 2.85 18.07 12.13
CA ILE A 277 2.85 17.01 13.15
C ILE A 277 3.71 17.44 14.34
N ARG A 278 3.15 17.32 15.54
CA ARG A 278 3.89 17.43 16.80
C ARG A 278 4.20 16.04 17.34
N PHE A 279 5.48 15.70 17.41
CA PHE A 279 5.95 14.46 18.02
C PHE A 279 6.51 14.69 19.43
N GLU A 280 6.11 13.86 20.38
CA GLU A 280 6.48 13.98 21.79
C GLU A 280 6.80 12.62 22.39
N VAL A 281 7.77 12.59 23.32
CA VAL A 281 7.98 11.43 24.19
C VAL A 281 6.84 11.39 25.20
N ALA A 282 5.99 10.38 25.13
CA ALA A 282 4.77 10.31 25.94
C ALA A 282 4.40 8.86 26.26
N ASP A 283 3.83 8.66 27.44
CA ASP A 283 3.27 7.41 27.88
C ASP A 283 1.78 7.33 27.45
N ALA A 284 1.44 6.34 26.64
CA ALA A 284 0.08 6.12 26.16
C ALA A 284 -0.95 5.87 27.30
N GLY A 285 -0.49 5.34 28.44
CA GLY A 285 -1.33 5.19 29.64
C GLY A 285 -1.71 6.51 30.30
N LYS A 286 -1.07 7.61 29.93
CA LYS A 286 -1.37 8.96 30.39
C LYS A 286 -1.98 9.83 29.29
N PHE A 287 -2.43 9.20 28.19
CA PHE A 287 -3.03 9.94 27.08
C PHE A 287 -4.29 10.67 27.53
N HIS A 288 -4.34 11.96 27.24
CA HIS A 288 -5.48 12.83 27.54
C HIS A 288 -5.64 13.89 26.46
N ARG A 289 -6.88 14.25 26.16
CA ARG A 289 -7.27 15.35 25.27
C ARG A 289 -8.57 15.99 25.74
N ASP A 290 -8.59 17.32 25.74
CA ASP A 290 -9.73 18.14 26.15
C ASP A 290 -10.67 18.48 24.99
N SER A 291 -10.22 18.32 23.74
CA SER A 291 -11.05 18.63 22.57
C SER A 291 -12.30 17.79 22.52
N GLU A 292 -13.44 18.40 22.24
CA GLU A 292 -14.76 17.74 22.18
C GLU A 292 -14.83 16.58 21.19
N TYR A 293 -14.03 16.67 20.12
CA TYR A 293 -13.93 15.67 19.06
C TYR A 293 -12.47 15.48 18.63
N GLY A 294 -12.19 14.36 18.01
CA GLY A 294 -10.90 14.01 17.47
C GLY A 294 -10.87 12.59 16.96
N GLN A 295 -9.73 12.22 16.44
CA GLN A 295 -9.49 10.88 15.92
C GLN A 295 -8.19 10.32 16.47
N LEU A 296 -8.25 9.09 16.93
CA LEU A 296 -7.10 8.34 17.39
C LEU A 296 -6.97 7.09 16.53
N VAL A 297 -5.84 6.95 15.86
CA VAL A 297 -5.51 5.78 15.05
C VAL A 297 -4.14 5.29 15.47
N THR A 298 -4.05 4.03 15.87
CA THR A 298 -2.80 3.53 16.43
C THR A 298 -2.59 2.03 16.18
N ASN A 299 -1.31 1.64 16.24
CA ASN A 299 -0.83 0.28 16.04
C ASN A 299 0.10 -0.10 17.21
N PRO A 300 -0.45 -0.45 18.40
CA PRO A 300 0.35 -0.83 19.56
C PRO A 300 1.04 -2.19 19.36
N PRO A 301 2.02 -2.55 20.20
CA PRO A 301 2.64 -3.87 20.17
C PRO A 301 1.61 -5.00 20.32
N TYR A 302 1.81 -6.11 19.57
CA TYR A 302 0.87 -7.25 19.57
C TYR A 302 1.17 -8.30 20.62
N GLY A 303 2.42 -8.37 21.12
CA GLY A 303 2.86 -9.40 22.05
C GLY A 303 2.92 -10.78 21.40
N GLU A 304 3.70 -10.94 20.36
CA GLU A 304 3.79 -12.21 19.59
C GLU A 304 4.46 -13.34 20.36
N ARG A 305 5.36 -13.02 21.31
CA ARG A 305 6.00 -13.99 22.20
C ARG A 305 5.29 -14.08 23.54
N LEU A 306 5.42 -15.21 24.25
CA LEU A 306 4.64 -15.49 25.46
C LEU A 306 4.87 -14.44 26.58
N LEU A 307 6.07 -13.97 26.81
CA LEU A 307 6.38 -12.91 27.78
C LEU A 307 5.83 -11.56 27.30
N GLU A 308 6.05 -11.24 26.02
CA GLU A 308 5.55 -10.02 25.36
C GLU A 308 4.01 -9.98 25.34
N LYS A 309 3.32 -11.13 25.32
CA LYS A 309 1.86 -11.23 25.33
C LYS A 309 1.26 -10.64 26.59
N LYS A 310 1.83 -10.98 27.76
CA LYS A 310 1.35 -10.44 29.05
C LYS A 310 1.60 -8.93 29.15
N GLU A 311 2.75 -8.49 28.71
CA GLU A 311 3.12 -7.07 28.67
C GLU A 311 2.17 -6.29 27.74
N ALA A 312 1.83 -6.84 26.58
CA ALA A 312 0.85 -6.25 25.66
C ALA A 312 -0.55 -6.20 26.27
N GLU A 313 -1.00 -7.24 26.98
CA GLU A 313 -2.28 -7.25 27.68
C GLU A 313 -2.35 -6.18 28.78
N ASP A 314 -1.29 -6.02 29.56
CA ASP A 314 -1.21 -4.98 30.59
C ASP A 314 -1.21 -3.58 29.97
N LEU A 315 -0.48 -3.41 28.86
CA LEU A 315 -0.49 -2.17 28.07
C LEU A 315 -1.90 -1.84 27.53
N TYR A 316 -2.62 -2.82 27.02
CA TYR A 316 -4.00 -2.61 26.55
C TYR A 316 -4.98 -2.22 27.67
N ARG A 317 -4.81 -2.81 28.87
CA ARG A 317 -5.63 -2.43 30.04
C ARG A 317 -5.36 -0.99 30.45
N MET A 318 -4.10 -0.61 30.53
CA MET A 318 -3.68 0.75 30.86
C MET A 318 -4.16 1.77 29.81
N PHE A 319 -3.98 1.46 28.54
CA PHE A 319 -4.40 2.32 27.44
C PHE A 319 -5.93 2.44 27.36
N GLY A 320 -6.67 1.33 27.49
CA GLY A 320 -8.11 1.35 27.54
C GLY A 320 -8.66 2.17 28.72
N ALA A 321 -7.98 2.14 29.87
CA ALA A 321 -8.33 2.98 31.02
C ALA A 321 -8.12 4.48 30.72
N ALA A 322 -6.99 4.84 30.11
CA ALA A 322 -6.69 6.22 29.72
C ALA A 322 -7.73 6.80 28.73
N LEU A 323 -8.33 5.96 27.89
CA LEU A 323 -9.32 6.41 26.90
C LEU A 323 -10.76 6.49 27.43
N ARG A 324 -11.03 6.10 28.69
CA ARG A 324 -12.41 6.16 29.26
C ARG A 324 -12.94 7.57 29.32
N ASP A 325 -12.08 8.52 29.59
CA ASP A 325 -12.45 9.93 29.81
C ASP A 325 -12.40 10.76 28.50
N LEU A 326 -12.13 10.11 27.35
CA LEU A 326 -12.24 10.81 26.08
C LEU A 326 -13.68 11.24 25.80
N PRO A 327 -13.88 12.48 25.30
CA PRO A 327 -15.21 12.95 24.93
C PRO A 327 -15.91 12.02 23.93
N PRO A 328 -17.23 11.86 23.97
CA PRO A 328 -17.98 10.86 23.19
C PRO A 328 -17.88 10.99 21.68
N LYS A 329 -17.45 12.15 21.17
CA LYS A 329 -17.28 12.39 19.73
C LYS A 329 -15.92 11.99 19.21
N TRP A 330 -15.05 11.43 20.04
CA TRP A 330 -13.80 10.86 19.59
C TRP A 330 -14.02 9.51 18.89
N ARG A 331 -13.35 9.34 17.77
CA ARG A 331 -13.26 8.07 17.06
C ARG A 331 -11.91 7.43 17.34
N VAL A 332 -11.94 6.17 17.73
CA VAL A 332 -10.73 5.41 18.04
C VAL A 332 -10.64 4.21 17.12
N LEU A 333 -9.49 4.00 16.49
CA LEU A 333 -9.18 2.85 15.67
C LEU A 333 -7.85 2.25 16.15
N VAL A 334 -7.88 1.00 16.61
CA VAL A 334 -6.69 0.27 17.04
C VAL A 334 -6.50 -0.96 16.16
N LEU A 335 -5.31 -1.11 15.59
CA LEU A 335 -4.93 -2.32 14.86
C LEU A 335 -4.24 -3.29 15.84
N SER A 336 -4.72 -4.52 15.94
CA SER A 336 -4.05 -5.56 16.74
C SER A 336 -4.32 -6.95 16.19
N SER A 337 -3.34 -7.85 16.33
CA SER A 337 -3.48 -9.28 16.07
C SER A 337 -3.91 -10.06 17.31
N HIS A 338 -3.96 -9.42 18.47
CA HIS A 338 -4.21 -10.05 19.75
C HIS A 338 -5.68 -10.49 19.90
N THR A 339 -5.91 -11.79 20.09
CA THR A 339 -7.28 -12.35 20.15
C THR A 339 -8.11 -11.86 21.32
N GLU A 340 -7.47 -11.50 22.44
CA GLU A 340 -8.09 -11.01 23.66
C GLU A 340 -8.06 -9.47 23.79
N PHE A 341 -7.81 -8.77 22.67
CA PHE A 341 -7.66 -7.31 22.68
C PHE A 341 -8.85 -6.61 23.36
N GLU A 342 -10.08 -6.89 22.94
CA GLU A 342 -11.29 -6.23 23.47
C GLU A 342 -11.46 -6.45 24.97
N ARG A 343 -11.17 -7.68 25.47
CA ARG A 343 -11.24 -8.01 26.90
C ARG A 343 -10.19 -7.21 27.68
N CYS A 344 -8.97 -7.12 27.18
CA CYS A 344 -7.91 -6.37 27.84
C CYS A 344 -8.12 -4.86 27.76
N PHE A 345 -8.58 -4.36 26.62
CA PHE A 345 -8.91 -2.95 26.40
C PHE A 345 -10.10 -2.47 27.25
N GLY A 346 -10.94 -3.41 27.69
CA GLY A 346 -12.02 -3.18 28.64
C GLY A 346 -13.37 -2.81 28.03
N ARG A 347 -13.50 -2.85 26.70
CA ARG A 347 -14.80 -2.71 26.03
C ARG A 347 -14.80 -3.37 24.65
N PRO A 348 -15.97 -3.89 24.18
CA PRO A 348 -16.09 -4.41 22.81
C PRO A 348 -16.04 -3.25 21.80
N ALA A 349 -15.53 -3.55 20.61
CA ALA A 349 -15.52 -2.60 19.50
C ALA A 349 -16.91 -2.46 18.87
N ASP A 350 -17.26 -1.26 18.43
CA ASP A 350 -18.51 -1.01 17.68
C ASP A 350 -18.48 -1.69 16.32
N LYS A 351 -17.29 -1.78 15.72
CA LYS A 351 -17.04 -2.46 14.45
C LYS A 351 -15.63 -3.03 14.40
N LYS A 352 -15.48 -4.18 13.76
CA LYS A 352 -14.17 -4.79 13.47
C LYS A 352 -14.02 -4.99 11.97
N ARG A 353 -12.79 -4.83 11.48
CA ARG A 353 -12.43 -5.14 10.11
C ARG A 353 -11.16 -5.98 10.07
N LYS A 354 -11.26 -7.15 9.44
CA LYS A 354 -10.10 -8.03 9.23
C LYS A 354 -9.13 -7.41 8.24
N LEU A 355 -7.86 -7.31 8.63
CA LEU A 355 -6.78 -6.78 7.83
C LEU A 355 -5.54 -7.68 7.99
N TYR A 356 -4.49 -7.38 7.23
CA TYR A 356 -3.22 -8.10 7.31
C TYR A 356 -2.06 -7.12 7.41
N ASN A 357 -1.24 -7.29 8.44
CA ASN A 357 0.04 -6.59 8.56
C ASN A 357 1.16 -7.55 8.13
N GLY A 358 1.57 -7.49 6.87
CA GLY A 358 2.39 -8.53 6.25
C GLY A 358 1.62 -9.86 6.20
N MET A 359 2.16 -10.89 6.86
CA MET A 359 1.53 -12.20 7.01
C MET A 359 0.64 -12.31 8.27
N ILE A 360 0.68 -11.31 9.15
CA ILE A 360 -0.02 -11.33 10.44
C ILE A 360 -1.47 -10.90 10.22
N LYS A 361 -2.41 -11.77 10.56
CA LYS A 361 -3.82 -11.46 10.57
C LYS A 361 -4.15 -10.53 11.75
N CYS A 362 -4.73 -9.39 11.46
CA CYS A 362 -5.10 -8.38 12.43
C CYS A 362 -6.60 -8.06 12.34
N ASP A 363 -7.12 -7.46 13.39
CA ASP A 363 -8.40 -6.75 13.36
C ASP A 363 -8.16 -5.26 13.62
N ALA A 364 -8.80 -4.42 12.81
CA ALA A 364 -8.96 -3.01 13.11
C ALA A 364 -10.21 -2.85 14.00
N PHE A 365 -9.98 -2.56 15.26
CA PHE A 365 -11.03 -2.34 16.25
C PHE A 365 -11.44 -0.87 16.22
N MET A 366 -12.71 -0.60 15.97
CA MET A 366 -13.24 0.76 15.80
C MET A 366 -14.26 1.10 16.87
N TYR A 367 -14.10 2.28 17.48
CA TYR A 367 -14.93 2.81 18.55
C TYR A 367 -15.35 4.26 18.25
N GLY A 368 -16.55 4.66 18.64
CA GLY A 368 -17.10 5.98 18.38
C GLY A 368 -17.68 6.09 16.96
N ARG A 369 -18.97 6.11 16.84
CA ARG A 369 -19.68 6.30 15.56
C ARG A 369 -20.14 7.73 15.40
#